data_85051baa5766b25886c8093d12219991
#
_entry.id   85051baa5766b25886c8093d12219991
#
_cell.length_a   1.000
_cell.length_b   1.000
_cell.length_c   1.000
_cell.angle_alpha   90.00
_cell.angle_beta   90.00
_cell.angle_gamma   90.00
#
_symmetry.space_group_name_H-M   'P 1'
#
loop_
_entity.id
_entity.type
_entity.pdbx_description
1 polymer ?
#
loop_
_entity_poly.entity_id
_entity_poly.type
_entity_poly.pdbx_seq_one_letter_code
_entity_poly.pdbx_strand_id
1 'polypeptide(L)'
;MAAGTPKDSGTNKRFWTPGRIVITLVAVGLISAFGLSSCNSNETPATNAPTNRVVITSAPANRANTTAPPVTSVAVPANVRDATFKTLDGNSAKLSDYSNKVVVVNMWATWCGPCRQEIPELVKMSSEYKSRGLVVLGLATTYNEQNDPTRVKEFVKTQNIPYQIVWDDGTLAAPLVQAVQGRSVIPQSFVISRDGRIVKHFSGFSPYSTPLLMRQAIEDALNDKSKA
;
A
#
# COMPACT_ATOMS: atom_id res chain seq x y z
N MET A 1 -36.59 -20.19 -58.94
CA MET A 1 -35.47 -20.55 -59.86
C MET A 1 -34.22 -19.78 -59.45
N ALA A 2 -33.12 -20.45 -59.51
CA ALA A 2 -31.74 -20.02 -59.27
C ALA A 2 -31.19 -20.00 -57.83
N ALA A 3 -30.57 -21.12 -57.51
CA ALA A 3 -29.67 -21.34 -56.41
C ALA A 3 -28.35 -20.61 -56.59
N GLY A 4 -27.84 -19.99 -55.55
CA GLY A 4 -26.49 -19.43 -55.50
C GLY A 4 -25.73 -20.08 -54.36
N THR A 5 -24.72 -20.87 -54.74
CA THR A 5 -23.80 -21.59 -53.89
C THR A 5 -22.89 -20.70 -53.05
N PRO A 6 -22.48 -21.13 -51.83
CA PRO A 6 -21.52 -20.38 -51.02
C PRO A 6 -20.08 -20.62 -51.47
N LYS A 7 -19.32 -19.53 -51.56
CA LYS A 7 -17.85 -19.61 -51.77
C LYS A 7 -17.13 -19.85 -50.46
N ASP A 8 -16.47 -20.97 -50.44
CA ASP A 8 -15.44 -21.37 -49.50
C ASP A 8 -14.22 -20.45 -49.62
N SER A 9 -13.71 -19.92 -48.54
CA SER A 9 -12.40 -19.25 -48.55
C SER A 9 -11.62 -19.48 -47.24
N GLY A 10 -10.75 -20.47 -47.31
CA GLY A 10 -9.35 -20.32 -46.91
C GLY A 10 -9.07 -20.20 -45.41
N THR A 11 -9.02 -21.37 -44.74
CA THR A 11 -8.28 -21.51 -43.50
C THR A 11 -6.78 -21.29 -43.69
N ASN A 12 -6.26 -20.17 -43.20
CA ASN A 12 -4.80 -19.96 -43.14
C ASN A 12 -4.30 -20.42 -41.75
N LYS A 13 -3.99 -21.69 -41.63
CA LYS A 13 -3.26 -22.27 -40.48
C LYS A 13 -1.80 -21.89 -40.59
N ARG A 14 -1.33 -20.86 -39.92
CA ARG A 14 0.08 -20.64 -39.69
C ARG A 14 0.60 -21.58 -38.63
N PHE A 15 1.31 -22.60 -39.05
CA PHE A 15 2.08 -23.48 -38.18
C PHE A 15 3.23 -22.68 -37.54
N TRP A 16 3.19 -22.61 -36.24
CA TRP A 16 4.31 -22.08 -35.46
C TRP A 16 5.26 -23.25 -35.15
N THR A 17 6.45 -23.21 -35.78
CA THR A 17 7.54 -24.14 -35.49
C THR A 17 8.31 -23.64 -34.26
N PRO A 18 8.62 -24.51 -33.27
CA PRO A 18 9.43 -24.10 -32.12
C PRO A 18 10.91 -24.00 -32.56
N GLY A 19 11.42 -22.78 -32.63
CA GLY A 19 12.82 -22.51 -32.85
C GLY A 19 13.69 -22.99 -31.68
N ARG A 20 14.65 -23.84 -32.02
CA ARG A 20 15.70 -24.35 -31.14
C ARG A 20 16.55 -23.20 -30.63
N ILE A 21 16.55 -23.00 -29.30
CA ILE A 21 17.51 -22.11 -28.63
C ILE A 21 18.83 -22.85 -28.55
N VAL A 22 19.82 -22.38 -29.31
CA VAL A 22 21.21 -22.82 -29.22
C VAL A 22 21.85 -22.03 -28.08
N ILE A 23 22.15 -22.72 -26.98
CA ILE A 23 22.94 -22.17 -25.88
C ILE A 23 24.40 -22.27 -26.27
N THR A 24 25.02 -21.14 -26.60
CA THR A 24 26.45 -21.03 -26.77
C THR A 24 27.10 -20.72 -25.44
N LEU A 25 27.73 -21.75 -24.85
CA LEU A 25 28.62 -21.62 -23.71
C LEU A 25 29.96 -21.02 -24.25
N VAL A 26 30.28 -19.81 -23.88
CA VAL A 26 31.63 -19.27 -24.01
C VAL A 26 32.31 -19.37 -22.68
N ALA A 27 33.16 -20.38 -22.54
CA ALA A 27 34.15 -20.48 -21.51
C ALA A 27 35.34 -19.61 -21.86
N VAL A 28 35.64 -18.59 -21.07
CA VAL A 28 36.94 -17.92 -21.08
C VAL A 28 37.49 -18.01 -19.68
N GLY A 29 38.41 -18.98 -19.50
CA GLY A 29 39.34 -18.98 -18.38
C GLY A 29 40.55 -18.13 -18.73
N LEU A 30 41.19 -17.56 -17.71
CA LEU A 30 42.64 -17.31 -17.55
C LEU A 30 42.81 -16.46 -16.30
N ILE A 31 43.19 -17.06 -15.17
CA ILE A 31 44.54 -17.08 -14.60
C ILE A 31 45.26 -15.72 -14.64
N SER A 32 45.38 -15.12 -13.47
CA SER A 32 46.62 -14.46 -13.07
C SER A 32 46.73 -14.44 -11.53
N ALA A 33 47.78 -15.12 -11.11
CA ALA A 33 48.31 -15.14 -9.75
C ALA A 33 49.15 -13.88 -9.50
N PHE A 34 49.59 -13.76 -8.27
CA PHE A 34 50.64 -12.92 -7.69
C PHE A 34 50.19 -11.66 -6.94
N GLY A 35 50.52 -11.70 -5.68
CA GLY A 35 50.60 -10.54 -4.83
C GLY A 35 50.59 -10.86 -3.34
N LEU A 36 51.45 -11.76 -2.85
CA LEU A 36 51.84 -11.82 -1.45
C LEU A 36 52.64 -10.55 -1.12
N SER A 37 52.07 -9.66 -0.34
CA SER A 37 52.83 -8.57 0.27
C SER A 37 52.75 -8.72 1.78
N SER A 38 53.85 -9.28 2.30
CA SER A 38 54.22 -9.31 3.68
C SER A 38 54.60 -7.91 4.14
N CYS A 39 53.99 -7.36 5.16
CA CYS A 39 54.46 -6.20 5.89
C CYS A 39 54.40 -6.47 7.36
N ASN A 40 55.51 -6.86 7.83
CA ASN A 40 56.42 -6.43 8.87
C ASN A 40 55.78 -5.72 10.07
N SER A 41 55.91 -6.43 11.17
CA SER A 41 55.71 -5.99 12.54
C SER A 41 56.74 -4.91 12.91
N ASN A 42 56.30 -3.75 13.36
CA ASN A 42 57.09 -2.85 14.20
C ASN A 42 56.31 -2.57 15.47
N GLU A 43 56.77 -3.22 16.50
CA GLU A 43 56.48 -2.88 17.91
C GLU A 43 57.11 -1.53 18.25
N THR A 44 56.36 -0.64 18.85
CA THR A 44 56.85 0.49 19.63
C THR A 44 56.06 0.60 20.94
N PRO A 45 56.71 1.02 22.01
CA PRO A 45 56.35 0.63 23.36
C PRO A 45 55.26 1.52 24.00
N ALA A 46 54.66 0.93 25.02
CA ALA A 46 53.65 1.46 25.90
C ALA A 46 53.91 2.87 26.40
N THR A 47 52.93 3.76 26.21
CA THR A 47 52.78 4.97 27.03
C THR A 47 51.49 4.85 27.83
N ASN A 48 51.65 4.99 29.15
CA ASN A 48 50.58 4.97 30.15
C ASN A 48 49.46 5.95 29.83
N ALA A 49 48.27 5.42 29.54
CA ALA A 49 47.02 6.20 29.56
C ALA A 49 46.26 5.87 30.85
N PRO A 50 45.73 6.86 31.56
CA PRO A 50 45.02 6.63 32.82
C PRO A 50 43.71 5.88 32.54
N THR A 51 43.55 4.75 33.23
CA THR A 51 42.31 3.97 33.27
C THR A 51 41.21 4.80 33.90
N ASN A 52 40.41 5.48 33.06
CA ASN A 52 39.16 6.06 33.51
C ASN A 52 38.12 4.93 33.65
N ARG A 53 38.05 4.36 34.86
CA ARG A 53 37.04 3.39 35.22
C ARG A 53 35.68 4.06 35.26
N VAL A 54 34.93 3.95 34.17
CA VAL A 54 33.52 4.32 34.16
C VAL A 54 32.78 3.36 35.09
N VAL A 55 32.47 3.84 36.28
CA VAL A 55 31.53 3.18 37.20
C VAL A 55 30.15 3.33 36.57
N ILE A 56 29.65 2.26 35.97
CA ILE A 56 28.24 2.21 35.52
C ILE A 56 27.39 2.04 36.78
N THR A 57 27.00 3.15 37.38
CA THR A 57 25.99 3.17 38.41
C THR A 57 24.68 2.83 37.70
N SER A 58 24.14 1.63 37.91
CA SER A 58 22.84 1.22 37.49
C SER A 58 21.79 2.07 38.24
N ALA A 59 21.40 3.18 37.63
CA ALA A 59 20.24 3.90 38.06
C ALA A 59 19.00 3.02 37.79
N PRO A 60 18.02 2.97 38.70
CA PRO A 60 16.79 2.24 38.47
C PRO A 60 16.14 2.80 37.22
N ALA A 61 15.85 1.90 36.27
CA ALA A 61 15.09 2.26 35.07
C ALA A 61 13.70 2.74 35.50
N ASN A 62 13.59 4.03 35.69
CA ASN A 62 12.31 4.69 35.79
C ASN A 62 11.67 4.51 34.40
N ARG A 63 10.74 3.54 34.29
CA ARG A 63 9.86 3.44 33.14
C ARG A 63 9.03 4.74 33.10
N ALA A 64 9.67 5.80 32.62
CA ALA A 64 8.93 6.96 32.16
C ALA A 64 7.95 6.44 31.11
N ASN A 65 6.68 6.55 31.45
CA ASN A 65 5.58 6.39 30.53
C ASN A 65 5.84 7.36 29.37
N THR A 66 6.51 6.86 28.32
CA THR A 66 6.77 7.64 27.11
C THR A 66 5.44 7.70 26.41
N THR A 67 4.60 8.66 26.82
CA THR A 67 3.42 9.08 26.08
C THR A 67 3.99 9.53 24.72
N ALA A 68 3.79 8.72 23.68
CA ALA A 68 4.12 9.10 22.32
C ALA A 68 3.54 10.51 22.06
N PRO A 69 4.26 11.39 21.33
CA PRO A 69 3.75 12.72 21.05
C PRO A 69 2.35 12.60 20.44
N PRO A 70 1.40 13.47 20.80
CA PRO A 70 0.03 13.38 20.32
C PRO A 70 0.05 13.41 18.80
N VAL A 71 -0.38 12.29 18.20
CA VAL A 71 -0.56 12.22 16.75
C VAL A 71 -1.62 13.26 16.42
N THR A 72 -1.26 14.30 15.66
CA THR A 72 -2.18 15.36 15.28
C THR A 72 -3.25 14.76 14.38
N SER A 73 -4.33 14.24 15.00
CA SER A 73 -5.44 13.63 14.26
C SER A 73 -6.39 14.73 13.76
N VAL A 74 -6.85 14.61 12.54
CA VAL A 74 -7.75 15.56 11.87
C VAL A 74 -9.16 14.96 11.81
N ALA A 75 -10.19 15.70 12.19
CA ALA A 75 -11.56 15.23 12.04
C ALA A 75 -11.89 15.03 10.55
N VAL A 76 -12.57 13.95 10.21
CA VAL A 76 -13.15 13.80 8.87
C VAL A 76 -14.16 14.93 8.66
N PRO A 77 -14.07 15.70 7.57
CA PRO A 77 -15.02 16.77 7.30
C PRO A 77 -16.47 16.27 7.29
N ALA A 78 -17.41 17.04 7.86
CA ALA A 78 -18.81 16.62 7.97
C ALA A 78 -19.46 16.35 6.61
N ASN A 79 -19.11 17.14 5.59
CA ASN A 79 -19.56 16.93 4.22
C ASN A 79 -19.02 15.63 3.58
N VAL A 80 -17.94 15.05 4.10
CA VAL A 80 -17.44 13.72 3.71
C VAL A 80 -18.12 12.62 4.53
N ARG A 81 -18.19 12.84 5.85
CA ARG A 81 -18.74 11.84 6.77
C ARG A 81 -20.19 11.50 6.45
N ASP A 82 -20.99 12.52 6.12
CA ASP A 82 -22.44 12.40 5.95
C ASP A 82 -22.88 12.36 4.48
N ALA A 83 -21.95 12.51 3.53
CA ALA A 83 -22.22 12.38 2.10
C ALA A 83 -22.65 10.95 1.76
N THR A 84 -23.72 10.85 0.96
CA THR A 84 -24.11 9.56 0.38
C THR A 84 -23.28 9.30 -0.87
N PHE A 85 -22.53 8.20 -0.88
CA PHE A 85 -21.78 7.75 -2.03
C PHE A 85 -22.36 6.49 -2.66
N LYS A 86 -22.04 6.27 -3.90
CA LYS A 86 -22.37 5.03 -4.61
C LYS A 86 -21.23 4.04 -4.52
N THR A 87 -21.59 2.80 -4.31
CA THR A 87 -20.65 1.69 -4.41
C THR A 87 -20.70 1.07 -5.80
N LEU A 88 -19.66 0.36 -6.17
CA LEU A 88 -19.51 -0.20 -7.51
C LEU A 88 -20.56 -1.29 -7.83
N ASP A 89 -21.15 -1.90 -6.81
CA ASP A 89 -22.26 -2.84 -6.88
C ASP A 89 -23.64 -2.17 -6.95
N GLY A 90 -23.69 -0.83 -6.94
CA GLY A 90 -24.89 -0.02 -7.10
C GLY A 90 -25.60 0.37 -5.80
N ASN A 91 -25.11 -0.09 -4.65
CA ASN A 91 -25.63 0.30 -3.35
C ASN A 91 -25.26 1.75 -3.00
N SER A 92 -25.90 2.28 -1.98
CA SER A 92 -25.56 3.58 -1.40
C SER A 92 -25.11 3.40 0.04
N ALA A 93 -24.10 4.16 0.47
CA ALA A 93 -23.61 4.17 1.83
C ALA A 93 -23.11 5.57 2.19
N LYS A 94 -22.81 5.78 3.47
CA LYS A 94 -22.16 6.97 4.02
C LYS A 94 -20.98 6.53 4.84
N LEU A 95 -20.00 7.38 5.02
CA LEU A 95 -18.87 7.07 5.90
C LEU A 95 -19.34 6.94 7.36
N SER A 96 -20.39 7.68 7.76
CA SER A 96 -21.03 7.55 9.08
C SER A 96 -21.66 6.18 9.36
N ASP A 97 -21.99 5.39 8.34
CA ASP A 97 -22.51 4.03 8.50
C ASP A 97 -21.45 3.07 9.10
N TYR A 98 -20.19 3.46 9.03
CA TYR A 98 -19.06 2.73 9.61
C TYR A 98 -18.63 3.29 10.97
N SER A 99 -19.50 4.02 11.66
CA SER A 99 -19.26 4.50 13.03
C SER A 99 -18.83 3.35 13.93
N ASN A 100 -17.91 3.59 14.88
CA ASN A 100 -17.30 2.57 15.76
C ASN A 100 -16.46 1.50 15.04
N LYS A 101 -16.14 1.71 13.76
CA LYS A 101 -15.16 0.91 13.01
C LYS A 101 -13.90 1.73 12.76
N VAL A 102 -12.78 1.04 12.65
CA VAL A 102 -11.60 1.64 12.03
C VAL A 102 -11.76 1.51 10.53
N VAL A 103 -11.62 2.63 9.80
CA VAL A 103 -11.82 2.63 8.34
C VAL A 103 -10.52 3.02 7.65
N VAL A 104 -10.11 2.22 6.68
CA VAL A 104 -9.08 2.62 5.72
C VAL A 104 -9.76 3.04 4.42
N VAL A 105 -9.62 4.30 4.05
CA VAL A 105 -10.04 4.80 2.74
C VAL A 105 -8.81 4.88 1.85
N ASN A 106 -8.80 4.10 0.78
CA ASN A 106 -7.70 4.06 -0.20
C ASN A 106 -8.13 4.62 -1.54
N MET A 107 -7.50 5.71 -1.99
CA MET A 107 -7.71 6.32 -3.30
C MET A 107 -6.76 5.69 -4.32
N TRP A 108 -7.32 5.18 -5.41
CA TRP A 108 -6.58 4.43 -6.40
C TRP A 108 -7.18 4.55 -7.81
N ALA A 109 -6.46 4.00 -8.81
CA ALA A 109 -6.98 3.84 -10.17
C ALA A 109 -6.44 2.55 -10.81
N THR A 110 -7.16 2.01 -11.78
CA THR A 110 -6.81 0.75 -12.47
C THR A 110 -5.47 0.80 -13.20
N TRP A 111 -5.11 1.95 -13.71
CA TRP A 111 -3.86 2.20 -14.46
C TRP A 111 -2.67 2.59 -13.57
N CYS A 112 -2.90 2.85 -12.28
CA CYS A 112 -1.87 3.32 -11.35
C CYS A 112 -0.95 2.17 -10.90
N GLY A 113 0.29 2.18 -11.34
CA GLY A 113 1.28 1.15 -11.00
C GLY A 113 1.52 0.95 -9.49
N PRO A 114 1.85 2.01 -8.73
CA PRO A 114 2.01 1.91 -7.27
C PRO A 114 0.72 1.47 -6.55
N CYS A 115 -0.47 1.87 -7.03
CA CYS A 115 -1.74 1.43 -6.46
C CYS A 115 -1.91 -0.10 -6.58
N ARG A 116 -1.53 -0.66 -7.73
CA ARG A 116 -1.58 -2.11 -7.98
C ARG A 116 -0.63 -2.91 -7.08
N GLN A 117 0.41 -2.28 -6.56
CA GLN A 117 1.31 -2.88 -5.56
C GLN A 117 0.74 -2.77 -4.14
N GLU A 118 0.00 -1.70 -3.82
CA GLU A 118 -0.62 -1.50 -2.51
C GLU A 118 -1.83 -2.41 -2.29
N ILE A 119 -2.67 -2.60 -3.32
CA ILE A 119 -3.93 -3.37 -3.23
C ILE A 119 -3.76 -4.75 -2.58
N PRO A 120 -2.78 -5.60 -2.95
CA PRO A 120 -2.59 -6.90 -2.30
C PRO A 120 -2.35 -6.81 -0.79
N GLU A 121 -1.66 -5.78 -0.32
CA GLU A 121 -1.44 -5.55 1.11
C GLU A 121 -2.74 -5.13 1.81
N LEU A 122 -3.55 -4.27 1.17
CA LEU A 122 -4.88 -3.92 1.68
C LEU A 122 -5.83 -5.12 1.72
N VAL A 123 -5.77 -6.01 0.74
CA VAL A 123 -6.54 -7.27 0.72
C VAL A 123 -6.18 -8.13 1.93
N LYS A 124 -4.89 -8.30 2.22
CA LYS A 124 -4.41 -9.04 3.41
C LYS A 124 -4.92 -8.40 4.69
N MET A 125 -4.73 -7.08 4.85
CA MET A 125 -5.16 -6.34 6.05
C MET A 125 -6.68 -6.38 6.22
N SER A 126 -7.46 -6.25 5.14
CA SER A 126 -8.92 -6.31 5.19
C SER A 126 -9.43 -7.64 5.74
N SER A 127 -8.78 -8.74 5.38
CA SER A 127 -9.14 -10.09 5.86
C SER A 127 -8.67 -10.31 7.30
N GLU A 128 -7.44 -9.93 7.60
CA GLU A 128 -6.78 -10.14 8.89
C GLU A 128 -7.47 -9.38 10.04
N TYR A 129 -7.84 -8.12 9.80
CA TYR A 129 -8.42 -7.26 10.84
C TYR A 129 -9.95 -7.15 10.81
N LYS A 130 -10.63 -7.84 9.88
CA LYS A 130 -12.10 -7.79 9.74
C LYS A 130 -12.83 -8.08 11.04
N SER A 131 -12.45 -9.16 11.72
CA SER A 131 -13.08 -9.56 13.00
C SER A 131 -12.85 -8.58 14.14
N ARG A 132 -11.79 -7.76 14.05
CA ARG A 132 -11.45 -6.71 15.01
C ARG A 132 -12.14 -5.38 14.72
N GLY A 133 -12.87 -5.29 13.60
CA GLY A 133 -13.64 -4.11 13.23
C GLY A 133 -12.96 -3.16 12.25
N LEU A 134 -12.01 -3.66 11.45
CA LEU A 134 -11.49 -2.92 10.30
C LEU A 134 -12.46 -3.00 9.13
N VAL A 135 -12.67 -1.88 8.47
CA VAL A 135 -13.31 -1.76 7.15
C VAL A 135 -12.32 -1.12 6.19
N VAL A 136 -12.20 -1.68 5.00
CA VAL A 136 -11.44 -1.07 3.90
C VAL A 136 -12.41 -0.60 2.82
N LEU A 137 -12.28 0.63 2.37
CA LEU A 137 -13.03 1.23 1.28
C LEU A 137 -12.04 1.66 0.19
N GLY A 138 -12.12 1.04 -0.98
CA GLY A 138 -11.37 1.46 -2.15
C GLY A 138 -12.10 2.59 -2.87
N LEU A 139 -11.50 3.77 -2.98
CA LEU A 139 -12.07 4.94 -3.65
C LEU A 139 -11.55 5.02 -5.07
N ALA A 140 -12.35 4.59 -6.05
CA ALA A 140 -12.08 4.77 -7.47
C ALA A 140 -12.81 6.02 -7.96
N THR A 141 -12.04 7.05 -8.36
CA THR A 141 -12.65 8.31 -8.78
C THR A 141 -13.07 8.25 -10.25
N THR A 142 -14.25 8.79 -10.55
CA THR A 142 -14.79 8.85 -11.92
C THR A 142 -13.81 9.55 -12.87
N TYR A 143 -13.14 10.60 -12.39
CA TYR A 143 -12.14 11.33 -13.16
C TYR A 143 -10.94 10.47 -13.56
N ASN A 144 -10.39 9.74 -12.61
CA ASN A 144 -9.23 8.88 -12.86
C ASN A 144 -9.56 7.69 -13.78
N GLU A 145 -10.79 7.23 -13.76
CA GLU A 145 -11.27 6.08 -14.54
C GLU A 145 -12.04 6.49 -15.80
N GLN A 146 -11.97 7.77 -16.21
CA GLN A 146 -12.63 8.27 -17.41
C GLN A 146 -14.14 7.97 -17.46
N ASN A 147 -14.81 7.97 -16.31
CA ASN A 147 -16.23 7.61 -16.15
C ASN A 147 -16.59 6.19 -16.63
N ASP A 148 -15.62 5.25 -16.65
CA ASP A 148 -15.86 3.87 -17.03
C ASP A 148 -15.85 2.92 -15.82
N PRO A 149 -17.01 2.67 -15.17
CA PRO A 149 -17.09 1.74 -14.05
C PRO A 149 -16.87 0.27 -14.47
N THR A 150 -17.02 -0.06 -15.75
CA THR A 150 -16.84 -1.44 -16.25
C THR A 150 -15.39 -1.87 -16.09
N ARG A 151 -14.45 -1.03 -16.46
CA ARG A 151 -13.02 -1.27 -16.28
C ARG A 151 -12.67 -1.52 -14.81
N VAL A 152 -13.26 -0.73 -13.91
CA VAL A 152 -13.04 -0.90 -12.47
C VAL A 152 -13.61 -2.23 -11.98
N LYS A 153 -14.82 -2.60 -12.41
CA LYS A 153 -15.45 -3.89 -12.07
C LYS A 153 -14.63 -5.08 -12.53
N GLU A 154 -14.11 -5.05 -13.75
CA GLU A 154 -13.24 -6.10 -14.29
C GLU A 154 -11.93 -6.19 -13.50
N PHE A 155 -11.33 -5.06 -13.18
CA PHE A 155 -10.11 -5.02 -12.36
C PHE A 155 -10.34 -5.61 -10.97
N VAL A 156 -11.40 -5.19 -10.27
CA VAL A 156 -11.77 -5.69 -8.93
C VAL A 156 -11.95 -7.20 -8.95
N LYS A 157 -12.66 -7.72 -9.96
CA LYS A 157 -12.85 -9.16 -10.15
C LYS A 157 -11.53 -9.89 -10.40
N THR A 158 -10.71 -9.37 -11.32
CA THR A 158 -9.43 -10.00 -11.70
C THR A 158 -8.42 -10.01 -10.56
N GLN A 159 -8.41 -8.95 -9.74
CA GLN A 159 -7.52 -8.83 -8.59
C GLN A 159 -8.10 -9.47 -7.31
N ASN A 160 -9.30 -10.06 -7.37
CA ASN A 160 -10.00 -10.67 -6.24
C ASN A 160 -10.07 -9.72 -5.03
N ILE A 161 -10.45 -8.46 -5.25
CA ILE A 161 -10.56 -7.47 -4.19
C ILE A 161 -11.83 -7.74 -3.38
N PRO A 162 -11.74 -8.12 -2.07
CA PRO A 162 -12.90 -8.55 -1.28
C PRO A 162 -13.61 -7.40 -0.56
N TYR A 163 -13.04 -6.20 -0.57
CA TYR A 163 -13.60 -5.05 0.13
C TYR A 163 -14.39 -4.14 -0.83
N GLN A 164 -15.22 -3.30 -0.23
CA GLN A 164 -16.14 -2.44 -0.96
C GLN A 164 -15.40 -1.36 -1.75
N ILE A 165 -15.81 -1.18 -3.00
CA ILE A 165 -15.31 -0.11 -3.86
C ILE A 165 -16.37 0.98 -3.98
N VAL A 166 -15.96 2.20 -3.70
CA VAL A 166 -16.74 3.41 -3.88
C VAL A 166 -16.44 3.99 -5.25
N TRP A 167 -17.51 4.33 -5.98
CA TRP A 167 -17.43 5.05 -7.23
C TRP A 167 -17.62 6.54 -6.95
N ASP A 168 -16.51 7.25 -6.79
CA ASP A 168 -16.48 8.62 -6.28
C ASP A 168 -16.38 9.66 -7.41
N ASP A 169 -17.29 10.62 -7.41
CA ASP A 169 -17.30 11.77 -8.31
C ASP A 169 -16.43 12.94 -7.85
N GLY A 170 -15.65 12.73 -6.80
CA GLY A 170 -14.80 13.73 -6.14
C GLY A 170 -15.40 14.25 -4.82
N THR A 171 -16.63 13.86 -4.50
CA THR A 171 -17.32 14.28 -3.26
C THR A 171 -16.59 13.83 -2.00
N LEU A 172 -15.92 12.67 -2.02
CA LEU A 172 -15.14 12.17 -0.90
C LEU A 172 -13.65 12.46 -1.04
N ALA A 173 -13.09 12.21 -2.22
CA ALA A 173 -11.65 12.27 -2.45
C ALA A 173 -11.08 13.66 -2.20
N ALA A 174 -11.62 14.69 -2.84
CA ALA A 174 -11.09 16.05 -2.76
C ALA A 174 -11.10 16.62 -1.33
N PRO A 175 -12.21 16.57 -0.57
CA PRO A 175 -12.23 17.07 0.81
C PRO A 175 -11.36 16.27 1.76
N LEU A 176 -11.19 14.94 1.58
CA LEU A 176 -10.26 14.14 2.39
C LEU A 176 -8.83 14.61 2.19
N VAL A 177 -8.41 14.84 0.94
CA VAL A 177 -7.07 15.34 0.62
C VAL A 177 -6.85 16.74 1.20
N GLN A 178 -7.86 17.62 1.10
CA GLN A 178 -7.81 18.97 1.69
C GLN A 178 -7.68 18.93 3.21
N ALA A 179 -8.41 18.06 3.88
CA ALA A 179 -8.39 17.94 5.34
C ALA A 179 -7.00 17.65 5.90
N VAL A 180 -6.16 16.93 5.16
CA VAL A 180 -4.78 16.61 5.54
C VAL A 180 -3.75 17.53 4.86
N GLN A 181 -4.21 18.59 4.17
CA GLN A 181 -3.36 19.47 3.36
C GLN A 181 -2.49 18.69 2.35
N GLY A 182 -3.04 17.60 1.83
CA GLY A 182 -2.38 16.70 0.91
C GLY A 182 -2.32 17.24 -0.52
N ARG A 183 -1.53 16.59 -1.37
CA ARG A 183 -1.48 16.84 -2.82
C ARG A 183 -2.39 15.85 -3.54
N SER A 184 -2.97 16.26 -4.66
CA SER A 184 -3.80 15.38 -5.49
C SER A 184 -2.94 14.38 -6.27
N VAL A 185 -2.54 13.29 -5.61
CA VAL A 185 -1.77 12.16 -6.17
C VAL A 185 -2.44 10.85 -5.75
N ILE A 186 -2.13 9.74 -6.42
CA ILE A 186 -2.54 8.39 -6.05
C ILE A 186 -1.31 7.45 -6.03
N PRO A 187 -1.31 6.41 -5.16
CA PRO A 187 -2.34 6.11 -4.17
C PRO A 187 -2.30 7.07 -2.98
N GLN A 188 -3.43 7.20 -2.30
CA GLN A 188 -3.48 7.80 -0.97
C GLN A 188 -4.33 6.92 -0.05
N SER A 189 -3.85 6.70 1.16
CA SER A 189 -4.56 5.91 2.15
C SER A 189 -4.74 6.69 3.44
N PHE A 190 -5.97 6.72 3.94
CA PHE A 190 -6.36 7.40 5.17
C PHE A 190 -6.81 6.37 6.19
N VAL A 191 -6.17 6.32 7.35
CA VAL A 191 -6.63 5.51 8.48
C VAL A 191 -7.50 6.39 9.36
N ILE A 192 -8.76 6.01 9.50
CA ILE A 192 -9.78 6.74 10.26
C ILE A 192 -10.12 5.92 11.49
N SER A 193 -10.04 6.54 12.67
CA SER A 193 -10.37 5.94 13.95
C SER A 193 -11.88 5.82 14.15
N ARG A 194 -12.30 5.09 15.19
CA ARG A 194 -13.72 4.83 15.52
C ARG A 194 -14.53 6.11 15.77
N ASP A 195 -13.89 7.16 16.26
CA ASP A 195 -14.48 8.49 16.51
C ASP A 195 -14.48 9.40 15.25
N GLY A 196 -14.16 8.85 14.08
CA GLY A 196 -14.22 9.58 12.81
C GLY A 196 -13.07 10.60 12.60
N ARG A 197 -11.89 10.32 13.12
CA ARG A 197 -10.69 11.16 12.91
C ARG A 197 -9.66 10.45 12.03
N ILE A 198 -9.08 11.18 11.10
CA ILE A 198 -7.93 10.71 10.32
C ILE A 198 -6.73 10.70 11.27
N VAL A 199 -6.27 9.53 11.65
CA VAL A 199 -5.13 9.32 12.56
C VAL A 199 -3.83 9.08 11.81
N LYS A 200 -3.91 8.67 10.54
CA LYS A 200 -2.74 8.50 9.67
C LYS A 200 -3.13 8.73 8.22
N HIS A 201 -2.23 9.36 7.48
CA HIS A 201 -2.33 9.57 6.04
C HIS A 201 -1.04 9.10 5.36
N PHE A 202 -1.20 8.38 4.28
CA PHE A 202 -0.12 7.92 3.41
C PHE A 202 -0.31 8.53 2.03
N SER A 203 0.72 9.15 1.49
CA SER A 203 0.74 9.73 0.15
C SER A 203 1.79 8.99 -0.69
N GLY A 204 1.34 8.27 -1.70
CA GLY A 204 2.15 7.30 -2.44
C GLY A 204 2.31 5.97 -1.70
N PHE A 205 3.01 5.03 -2.34
CA PHE A 205 3.26 3.69 -1.81
C PHE A 205 4.74 3.32 -1.92
N SER A 206 5.28 2.81 -0.82
CA SER A 206 6.60 2.18 -0.76
C SER A 206 6.43 0.74 -0.27
N PRO A 207 6.84 -0.27 -1.04
CA PRO A 207 6.69 -1.68 -0.63
C PRO A 207 7.51 -2.03 0.62
N TYR A 208 8.52 -1.22 0.93
CA TYR A 208 9.41 -1.46 2.08
C TYR A 208 8.89 -0.87 3.40
N SER A 209 8.10 0.20 3.35
CA SER A 209 7.70 0.92 4.56
C SER A 209 6.19 1.08 4.73
N THR A 210 5.44 1.33 3.64
CA THR A 210 4.01 1.61 3.74
C THR A 210 3.22 0.48 4.39
N PRO A 211 3.40 -0.81 4.05
CA PRO A 211 2.63 -1.89 4.67
C PRO A 211 2.85 -2.00 6.17
N LEU A 212 4.10 -1.86 6.63
CA LEU A 212 4.43 -1.94 8.05
C LEU A 212 3.80 -0.78 8.82
N LEU A 213 4.00 0.45 8.34
CA LEU A 213 3.47 1.65 8.99
C LEU A 213 1.94 1.71 8.96
N MET A 214 1.31 1.19 7.91
CA MET A 214 -0.15 1.12 7.81
C MET A 214 -0.73 0.10 8.80
N ARG A 215 -0.11 -1.09 8.92
CA ARG A 215 -0.48 -2.07 9.94
C ARG A 215 -0.38 -1.48 11.33
N GLN A 216 0.71 -0.81 11.64
CA GLN A 216 0.88 -0.14 12.94
C GLN A 216 -0.24 0.87 13.19
N ALA A 217 -0.54 1.74 12.23
CA ALA A 217 -1.60 2.75 12.39
C ALA A 217 -3.00 2.11 12.56
N ILE A 218 -3.27 1.02 11.84
CA ILE A 218 -4.52 0.26 11.99
C ILE A 218 -4.60 -0.37 13.39
N GLU A 219 -3.53 -1.00 13.86
CA GLU A 219 -3.49 -1.63 15.18
C GLU A 219 -3.64 -0.62 16.30
N ASP A 220 -2.96 0.52 16.21
CA ASP A 220 -3.08 1.60 17.18
C ASP A 220 -4.54 2.09 17.25
N ALA A 221 -5.19 2.30 16.10
CA ALA A 221 -6.59 2.71 16.05
C ALA A 221 -7.56 1.62 16.54
N LEU A 222 -7.27 0.34 16.29
CA LEU A 222 -8.08 -0.79 16.78
C LEU A 222 -7.96 -1.00 18.29
N ASN A 223 -6.80 -0.71 18.85
CA ASN A 223 -6.50 -0.88 20.28
C ASN A 223 -6.90 0.34 21.12
N ASP A 224 -7.16 1.49 20.51
CA ASP A 224 -7.59 2.71 21.20
C ASP A 224 -9.04 2.56 21.69
N LYS A 225 -9.19 2.15 22.98
CA LYS A 225 -10.48 1.99 23.65
C LYS A 225 -11.08 3.33 24.10
N SER A 226 -10.31 4.40 24.11
CA SER A 226 -10.79 5.73 24.54
C SER A 226 -11.75 6.37 23.52
N LYS A 227 -11.85 5.77 22.32
CA LYS A 227 -12.60 6.29 21.18
C LYS A 227 -13.67 5.33 20.65
N ALA A 228 -14.12 4.41 21.50
CA ALA A 228 -15.19 3.46 21.19
C ALA A 228 -16.54 3.98 21.67
#